data_77bdf0b43f764a00385645beddfe0ae2
#
_entry.id   77bdf0b43f764a00385645beddfe0ae2
#
_cell.length_a   1.000
_cell.length_b   1.000
_cell.length_c   1.000
_cell.angle_alpha   90.00
_cell.angle_beta   90.00
_cell.angle_gamma   90.00
#
_symmetry.space_group_name_H-M   'P 1'
#
loop_
_entity.id
_entity.type
_entity.pdbx_description
1 polymer ?
#
loop_
_entity_poly.entity_id
_entity_poly.type
_entity_poly.pdbx_seq_one_letter_code
_entity_poly.pdbx_strand_id
1 'polypeptide(L)'
;MPASVLAEIRFEPACLFQVVQGNLLEEPVEAIVNAANGMLAHGGGVAGILSRAAGPELQEESDRIVHERGPFPTGSAVVTTAGKLPFKGVIHAVGPRYGEGAEEEKLEQALRAAFACARERGWRSVSFPAVSSGIFAVPLEICSRAYLRSVRDAKLENVRLCLRDAPVVEAVLAEVARQGKA
;
A
#
# COMPACT_ATOMS: atom_id res chain seq x y z
N MET A 1 1.92 -12.90 -15.39
CA MET A 1 3.14 -13.67 -15.00
C MET A 1 3.21 -13.71 -13.49
N PRO A 2 3.59 -14.82 -12.87
CA PRO A 2 3.71 -14.88 -11.43
C PRO A 2 4.68 -13.80 -10.92
N ALA A 3 4.40 -13.26 -9.73
CA ALA A 3 5.24 -12.23 -9.13
C ALA A 3 6.65 -12.80 -8.84
N SER A 4 7.68 -12.03 -9.18
CA SER A 4 9.06 -12.35 -8.89
C SER A 4 9.50 -11.68 -7.60
N VAL A 5 10.02 -12.43 -6.64
CA VAL A 5 10.62 -11.88 -5.43
C VAL A 5 12.01 -11.35 -5.76
N LEU A 6 12.22 -10.06 -5.54
CA LEU A 6 13.47 -9.36 -5.84
C LEU A 6 14.37 -9.17 -4.61
N ALA A 7 13.77 -9.02 -3.43
CA ALA A 7 14.48 -8.91 -2.17
C ALA A 7 13.61 -9.39 -1.02
N GLU A 8 14.26 -9.86 0.05
CA GLU A 8 13.61 -10.27 1.29
C GLU A 8 14.35 -9.71 2.50
N ILE A 9 13.62 -9.23 3.50
CA ILE A 9 14.15 -8.81 4.79
C ILE A 9 13.27 -9.43 5.89
N ARG A 10 13.90 -9.96 6.93
CA ARG A 10 13.19 -10.41 8.12
C ARG A 10 13.32 -9.35 9.21
N PHE A 11 12.19 -8.86 9.67
CA PHE A 11 12.12 -7.97 10.83
C PHE A 11 11.65 -8.76 12.05
N GLU A 12 12.34 -8.56 13.17
CA GLU A 12 11.95 -9.18 14.44
C GLU A 12 10.61 -8.57 14.96
N PRO A 13 9.76 -9.36 15.66
CA PRO A 13 9.99 -10.76 16.01
C PRO A 13 9.61 -11.78 14.92
N ALA A 14 8.85 -11.43 13.89
CA ALA A 14 8.35 -12.42 12.93
C ALA A 14 7.77 -11.84 11.63
N CYS A 15 8.21 -10.69 11.14
CA CYS A 15 7.70 -10.13 9.88
C CYS A 15 8.65 -10.47 8.70
N LEU A 16 8.15 -11.18 7.72
CA LEU A 16 8.82 -11.34 6.43
C LEU A 16 8.37 -10.21 5.50
N PHE A 17 9.31 -9.33 5.15
CA PHE A 17 9.11 -8.31 4.12
C PHE A 17 9.69 -8.76 2.80
N GLN A 18 8.93 -8.60 1.72
CA GLN A 18 9.34 -8.97 0.37
C GLN A 18 9.10 -7.81 -0.60
N VAL A 19 10.09 -7.48 -1.40
CA VAL A 19 9.93 -6.63 -2.57
C VAL A 19 9.67 -7.54 -3.76
N VAL A 20 8.56 -7.36 -4.44
CA VAL A 20 8.15 -8.20 -5.55
C VAL A 20 7.84 -7.36 -6.79
N GLN A 21 8.12 -7.93 -7.96
CA GLN A 21 7.67 -7.36 -9.23
C GLN A 21 6.54 -8.20 -9.80
N GLY A 22 5.36 -7.62 -9.96
CA GLY A 22 4.20 -8.38 -10.38
C GLY A 22 2.91 -7.57 -10.43
N ASN A 23 1.81 -8.29 -10.39
CA ASN A 23 0.46 -7.71 -10.37
C ASN A 23 -0.12 -7.78 -8.96
N LEU A 24 -0.44 -6.61 -8.39
CA LEU A 24 -1.03 -6.50 -7.05
C LEU A 24 -2.31 -7.36 -6.88
N LEU A 25 -3.09 -7.49 -7.95
CA LEU A 25 -4.34 -8.26 -7.92
C LEU A 25 -4.15 -9.79 -7.92
N GLU A 26 -2.91 -10.25 -8.10
CA GLU A 26 -2.55 -11.68 -8.12
C GLU A 26 -1.68 -12.06 -6.90
N GLU A 27 -1.49 -11.13 -5.96
CA GLU A 27 -0.65 -11.34 -4.79
C GLU A 27 -1.25 -12.38 -3.83
N PRO A 28 -0.43 -13.32 -3.31
CA PRO A 28 -0.90 -14.39 -2.43
C PRO A 28 -1.00 -13.93 -0.97
N VAL A 29 -1.86 -12.96 -0.71
CA VAL A 29 -2.04 -12.32 0.61
C VAL A 29 -3.51 -12.25 1.00
N GLU A 30 -3.80 -11.99 2.26
CA GLU A 30 -5.16 -11.86 2.76
C GLU A 30 -5.83 -10.54 2.37
N ALA A 31 -5.06 -9.45 2.31
CA ALA A 31 -5.56 -8.13 1.93
C ALA A 31 -4.56 -7.36 1.07
N ILE A 32 -5.06 -6.46 0.25
CA ILE A 32 -4.25 -5.55 -0.54
C ILE A 32 -4.51 -4.09 -0.16
N VAL A 33 -3.48 -3.26 -0.32
CA VAL A 33 -3.58 -1.82 -0.12
C VAL A 33 -3.85 -1.14 -1.46
N ASN A 34 -4.80 -0.21 -1.45
CA ASN A 34 -5.03 0.72 -2.54
C ASN A 34 -4.35 2.06 -2.25
N ALA A 35 -3.67 2.62 -3.24
CA ALA A 35 -3.17 3.99 -3.22
C ALA A 35 -4.35 4.94 -3.45
N ALA A 36 -4.95 5.44 -2.37
CA ALA A 36 -6.18 6.18 -2.38
C ALA A 36 -6.00 7.70 -2.26
N ASN A 37 -7.02 8.45 -2.62
CA ASN A 37 -7.22 9.85 -2.23
C ASN A 37 -8.26 9.94 -1.10
N GLY A 38 -8.35 11.11 -0.47
CA GLY A 38 -9.24 11.30 0.68
C GLY A 38 -10.74 11.13 0.38
N MET A 39 -11.15 11.30 -0.87
CA MET A 39 -12.53 11.08 -1.30
C MET A 39 -12.83 9.62 -1.66
N LEU A 40 -11.84 8.73 -1.60
CA LEU A 40 -11.94 7.34 -2.04
C LEU A 40 -12.52 7.19 -3.46
N ALA A 41 -12.20 8.16 -4.31
CA ALA A 41 -12.60 8.14 -5.72
C ALA A 41 -11.53 7.40 -6.53
N HIS A 42 -11.89 6.28 -7.13
CA HIS A 42 -10.96 5.33 -7.76
C HIS A 42 -10.95 5.48 -9.28
N GLY A 43 -10.62 6.70 -9.76
CA GLY A 43 -10.72 7.05 -11.18
C GLY A 43 -9.52 6.69 -12.04
N GLY A 44 -8.33 6.52 -11.48
CA GLY A 44 -7.11 6.32 -12.27
C GLY A 44 -6.01 5.54 -11.53
N GLY A 45 -4.90 5.28 -12.21
CA GLY A 45 -3.78 4.55 -11.65
C GLY A 45 -4.14 3.18 -11.10
N VAL A 46 -3.46 2.78 -10.03
CA VAL A 46 -3.73 1.51 -9.30
C VAL A 46 -5.19 1.47 -8.82
N ALA A 47 -5.71 2.58 -8.28
CA ALA A 47 -7.08 2.66 -7.79
C ALA A 47 -8.12 2.35 -8.87
N GLY A 48 -7.93 2.88 -10.07
CA GLY A 48 -8.83 2.61 -11.19
C GLY A 48 -8.79 1.16 -11.69
N ILE A 49 -7.60 0.57 -11.72
CA ILE A 49 -7.42 -0.84 -12.11
C ILE A 49 -8.11 -1.75 -11.07
N LEU A 50 -7.86 -1.49 -9.80
CA LEU A 50 -8.40 -2.24 -8.68
C LEU A 50 -9.93 -2.13 -8.62
N SER A 51 -10.48 -0.92 -8.78
CA SER A 51 -11.93 -0.70 -8.75
C SER A 51 -12.65 -1.42 -9.89
N ARG A 52 -12.10 -1.40 -11.10
CA ARG A 52 -12.68 -2.15 -12.24
C ARG A 52 -12.67 -3.66 -12.00
N ALA A 53 -11.60 -4.20 -11.42
CA ALA A 53 -11.50 -5.63 -11.13
C ALA A 53 -12.39 -6.06 -9.95
N ALA A 54 -12.53 -5.22 -8.94
CA ALA A 54 -13.38 -5.48 -7.77
C ALA A 54 -14.88 -5.43 -8.09
N GLY A 55 -15.26 -4.67 -9.11
CA GLY A 55 -16.67 -4.44 -9.43
C GLY A 55 -17.25 -3.21 -8.70
N PRO A 56 -18.54 -2.90 -8.93
CA PRO A 56 -19.16 -1.67 -8.44
C PRO A 56 -19.24 -1.59 -6.90
N GLU A 57 -19.31 -2.70 -6.22
CA GLU A 57 -19.50 -2.78 -4.77
C GLU A 57 -18.40 -2.06 -3.99
N LEU A 58 -17.16 -2.09 -4.51
CA LEU A 58 -16.04 -1.38 -3.86
C LEU A 58 -16.23 0.14 -3.88
N GLN A 59 -16.62 0.71 -5.02
CA GLN A 59 -16.86 2.15 -5.14
C GLN A 59 -18.11 2.57 -4.37
N GLU A 60 -19.18 1.79 -4.43
CA GLU A 60 -20.42 2.05 -3.69
C GLU A 60 -20.17 2.10 -2.18
N GLU A 61 -19.40 1.15 -1.64
CA GLU A 61 -19.00 1.17 -0.22
C GLU A 61 -18.09 2.35 0.11
N SER A 62 -17.15 2.67 -0.77
CA SER A 62 -16.27 3.84 -0.62
C SER A 62 -17.07 5.14 -0.55
N ASP A 63 -18.02 5.33 -1.46
CA ASP A 63 -18.88 6.51 -1.50
C ASP A 63 -19.76 6.62 -0.24
N ARG A 64 -20.32 5.51 0.22
CA ARG A 64 -21.11 5.46 1.45
C ARG A 64 -20.28 5.86 2.67
N ILE A 65 -19.06 5.31 2.81
CA ILE A 65 -18.18 5.62 3.93
C ILE A 65 -17.79 7.10 3.94
N VAL A 66 -17.46 7.67 2.78
CA VAL A 66 -17.14 9.10 2.66
C VAL A 66 -18.38 9.98 2.96
N HIS A 67 -19.56 9.57 2.52
CA HIS A 67 -20.80 10.27 2.85
C HIS A 67 -21.07 10.30 4.36
N GLU A 68 -20.84 9.18 5.05
CA GLU A 68 -21.10 9.05 6.49
C GLU A 68 -20.03 9.72 7.37
N ARG A 69 -18.76 9.64 6.96
CA ARG A 69 -17.60 10.02 7.80
C ARG A 69 -16.84 11.25 7.32
N GLY A 70 -17.17 11.74 6.11
CA GLY A 70 -16.41 12.80 5.43
C GLY A 70 -15.14 12.30 4.76
N PRO A 71 -14.41 13.21 4.08
CA PRO A 71 -13.15 12.89 3.43
C PRO A 71 -12.10 12.41 4.43
N PHE A 72 -11.28 11.47 4.01
CA PHE A 72 -10.19 10.94 4.83
C PHE A 72 -8.92 11.81 4.68
N PRO A 73 -8.28 12.21 5.78
CA PRO A 73 -7.07 13.02 5.71
C PRO A 73 -5.87 12.19 5.22
N THR A 74 -4.87 12.90 4.67
CA THR A 74 -3.55 12.31 4.39
C THR A 74 -2.96 11.68 5.65
N GLY A 75 -2.40 10.49 5.53
CA GLY A 75 -1.86 9.71 6.64
C GLY A 75 -2.84 8.73 7.27
N SER A 76 -4.08 8.67 6.78
CA SER A 76 -5.10 7.73 7.25
C SER A 76 -5.28 6.53 6.33
N ALA A 77 -5.98 5.52 6.84
CA ALA A 77 -6.41 4.36 6.06
C ALA A 77 -7.80 3.89 6.49
N VAL A 78 -8.52 3.27 5.57
CA VAL A 78 -9.85 2.70 5.80
C VAL A 78 -10.04 1.44 4.97
N VAL A 79 -10.83 0.51 5.46
CA VAL A 79 -11.10 -0.78 4.79
C VAL A 79 -12.47 -0.79 4.14
N THR A 80 -12.52 -1.34 2.93
CA THR A 80 -13.76 -1.72 2.24
C THR A 80 -13.76 -3.19 1.85
N THR A 81 -14.90 -3.64 1.32
CA THR A 81 -14.98 -4.91 0.61
C THR A 81 -13.96 -5.00 -0.52
N ALA A 82 -13.51 -6.20 -0.85
CA ALA A 82 -12.72 -6.48 -2.04
C ALA A 82 -13.60 -6.76 -3.28
N GLY A 83 -14.93 -6.75 -3.12
CA GLY A 83 -15.86 -7.08 -4.19
C GLY A 83 -15.59 -8.46 -4.77
N LYS A 84 -15.34 -8.53 -6.07
CA LYS A 84 -15.06 -9.78 -6.80
C LYS A 84 -13.61 -10.29 -6.65
N LEU A 85 -12.73 -9.51 -6.03
CA LEU A 85 -11.33 -9.90 -5.85
C LEU A 85 -11.19 -10.96 -4.75
N PRO A 86 -10.19 -11.87 -4.85
CA PRO A 86 -10.03 -12.99 -3.92
C PRO A 86 -9.35 -12.58 -2.59
N PHE A 87 -9.58 -11.36 -2.13
CA PHE A 87 -9.03 -10.85 -0.87
C PHE A 87 -10.12 -10.70 0.19
N LYS A 88 -9.73 -10.73 1.44
CA LYS A 88 -10.63 -10.48 2.58
C LYS A 88 -11.11 -9.03 2.65
N GLY A 89 -10.35 -8.12 2.07
CA GLY A 89 -10.69 -6.71 1.96
C GLY A 89 -9.64 -5.90 1.22
N VAL A 90 -9.98 -4.65 0.92
CA VAL A 90 -9.07 -3.64 0.37
C VAL A 90 -8.86 -2.56 1.42
N ILE A 91 -7.61 -2.23 1.67
CA ILE A 91 -7.20 -1.20 2.62
C ILE A 91 -6.81 0.05 1.82
N HIS A 92 -7.59 1.11 1.91
CA HIS A 92 -7.33 2.36 1.22
C HIS A 92 -6.41 3.23 2.05
N ALA A 93 -5.15 3.38 1.65
CA ALA A 93 -4.17 4.24 2.30
C ALA A 93 -4.10 5.60 1.59
N VAL A 94 -4.35 6.66 2.33
CA VAL A 94 -4.34 8.03 1.81
C VAL A 94 -2.96 8.63 1.99
N GLY A 95 -2.10 8.41 1.00
CA GLY A 95 -0.75 8.96 0.96
C GLY A 95 -0.72 10.44 0.57
N PRO A 96 0.40 11.15 0.83
CA PRO A 96 0.58 12.55 0.48
C PRO A 96 0.77 12.74 -1.02
N ARG A 97 0.51 13.98 -1.46
CA ARG A 97 0.95 14.51 -2.76
C ARG A 97 2.25 15.27 -2.58
N TYR A 98 3.06 15.30 -3.61
CA TYR A 98 4.26 16.13 -3.62
C TYR A 98 3.88 17.63 -3.44
N GLY A 99 4.58 18.30 -2.56
CA GLY A 99 4.33 19.70 -2.21
C GLY A 99 3.40 19.93 -1.02
N GLU A 100 2.82 18.88 -0.43
CA GLU A 100 2.05 19.01 0.81
C GLU A 100 2.93 19.29 2.05
N GLY A 101 4.23 19.01 1.96
CA GLY A 101 5.16 19.06 3.09
C GLY A 101 5.10 17.84 3.99
N ALA A 102 6.24 17.46 4.57
CA ALA A 102 6.38 16.28 5.42
C ALA A 102 5.90 14.98 4.74
N GLU A 103 6.19 14.83 3.44
CA GLU A 103 5.67 13.74 2.63
C GLU A 103 6.15 12.38 3.14
N GLU A 104 7.40 12.27 3.59
CA GLU A 104 7.94 11.02 4.11
C GLU A 104 7.18 10.56 5.35
N GLU A 105 6.99 11.44 6.33
CA GLU A 105 6.27 11.15 7.56
C GLU A 105 4.79 10.83 7.31
N LYS A 106 4.16 11.59 6.42
CA LYS A 106 2.75 11.38 6.06
C LYS A 106 2.54 10.05 5.34
N LEU A 107 3.47 9.65 4.46
CA LEU A 107 3.43 8.36 3.78
C LEU A 107 3.64 7.21 4.76
N GLU A 108 4.59 7.34 5.69
CA GLU A 108 4.78 6.37 6.77
C GLU A 108 3.51 6.21 7.62
N GLN A 109 2.87 7.32 7.98
CA GLN A 109 1.61 7.30 8.74
C GLN A 109 0.51 6.55 8.00
N ALA A 110 0.32 6.82 6.71
CA ALA A 110 -0.69 6.15 5.89
C ALA A 110 -0.47 4.63 5.82
N LEU A 111 0.77 4.19 5.63
CA LEU A 111 1.10 2.77 5.56
C LEU A 111 0.98 2.09 6.92
N ARG A 112 1.45 2.72 7.99
CA ARG A 112 1.26 2.21 9.36
C ARG A 112 -0.22 2.08 9.73
N ALA A 113 -1.04 3.06 9.33
CA ALA A 113 -2.49 2.99 9.49
C ALA A 113 -3.08 1.82 8.70
N ALA A 114 -2.60 1.58 7.48
CA ALA A 114 -3.04 0.44 6.67
C ALA A 114 -2.69 -0.90 7.33
N PHE A 115 -1.47 -1.06 7.86
CA PHE A 115 -1.08 -2.27 8.57
C PHE A 115 -1.84 -2.45 9.88
N ALA A 116 -2.17 -1.36 10.58
CA ALA A 116 -3.05 -1.41 11.75
C ALA A 116 -4.45 -1.92 11.39
N CYS A 117 -5.04 -1.46 10.29
CA CYS A 117 -6.31 -1.96 9.79
C CYS A 117 -6.31 -3.47 9.57
N ALA A 118 -5.22 -4.02 9.03
CA ALA A 118 -5.07 -5.47 8.83
C ALA A 118 -5.00 -6.21 10.16
N ARG A 119 -4.18 -5.73 11.11
CA ARG A 119 -4.04 -6.34 12.45
C ARG A 119 -5.37 -6.37 13.21
N GLU A 120 -6.11 -5.27 13.20
CA GLU A 120 -7.42 -5.15 13.87
C GLU A 120 -8.43 -6.18 13.36
N ARG A 121 -8.27 -6.62 12.11
CA ARG A 121 -9.10 -7.66 11.49
C ARG A 121 -8.54 -9.07 11.62
N GLY A 122 -7.40 -9.24 12.27
CA GLY A 122 -6.71 -10.53 12.39
C GLY A 122 -6.10 -11.02 11.07
N TRP A 123 -5.91 -10.14 10.08
CA TRP A 123 -5.20 -10.48 8.86
C TRP A 123 -3.70 -10.47 9.09
N ARG A 124 -3.01 -11.45 8.54
CA ARG A 124 -1.59 -11.69 8.80
C ARG A 124 -0.69 -11.32 7.63
N SER A 125 -1.26 -11.18 6.44
CA SER A 125 -0.49 -10.86 5.24
C SER A 125 -1.14 -9.75 4.42
N VAL A 126 -0.31 -8.81 3.95
CA VAL A 126 -0.74 -7.65 3.17
C VAL A 126 0.24 -7.38 2.04
N SER A 127 -0.27 -7.06 0.86
CA SER A 127 0.55 -6.48 -0.21
C SER A 127 0.14 -5.04 -0.49
N PHE A 128 1.10 -4.17 -0.69
CA PHE A 128 0.87 -2.76 -0.99
C PHE A 128 1.65 -2.31 -2.24
N PRO A 129 1.08 -1.37 -3.02
CA PRO A 129 1.74 -0.81 -4.20
C PRO A 129 2.64 0.35 -3.83
N ALA A 130 3.27 0.96 -4.85
CA ALA A 130 4.10 2.16 -4.70
C ALA A 130 3.24 3.42 -4.41
N VAL A 131 2.64 3.49 -3.24
CA VAL A 131 1.78 4.59 -2.80
C VAL A 131 2.50 5.93 -2.92
N SER A 132 1.81 6.94 -3.43
CA SER A 132 2.30 8.32 -3.65
C SER A 132 3.35 8.51 -4.74
N SER A 133 3.91 7.46 -5.34
CA SER A 133 4.97 7.57 -6.36
C SER A 133 4.46 7.85 -7.78
N GLY A 134 3.19 7.60 -8.05
CA GLY A 134 2.57 7.79 -9.37
C GLY A 134 2.02 9.21 -9.58
N ILE A 135 0.71 9.33 -9.69
CA ILE A 135 0.01 10.62 -9.92
C ILE A 135 0.32 11.66 -8.83
N PHE A 136 0.55 11.22 -7.59
CA PHE A 136 0.89 12.11 -6.48
C PHE A 136 2.33 12.63 -6.51
N ALA A 137 3.18 12.04 -7.35
CA ALA A 137 4.50 12.54 -7.75
C ALA A 137 5.50 12.77 -6.60
N VAL A 138 5.37 12.08 -5.48
CA VAL A 138 6.38 12.12 -4.41
C VAL A 138 7.67 11.47 -4.93
N PRO A 139 8.85 12.10 -4.73
CA PRO A 139 10.12 11.55 -5.18
C PRO A 139 10.39 10.13 -4.71
N LEU A 140 10.95 9.29 -5.58
CA LEU A 140 11.12 7.86 -5.34
C LEU A 140 12.01 7.55 -4.13
N GLU A 141 13.01 8.38 -3.86
CA GLU A 141 13.87 8.24 -2.68
C GLU A 141 13.10 8.43 -1.38
N ILE A 142 12.18 9.39 -1.35
CA ILE A 142 11.30 9.65 -0.20
C ILE A 142 10.35 8.46 -0.02
N CYS A 143 9.71 8.04 -1.10
CA CYS A 143 8.81 6.89 -1.09
C CYS A 143 9.50 5.62 -0.58
N SER A 144 10.68 5.32 -1.12
CA SER A 144 11.43 4.10 -0.78
C SER A 144 11.81 4.06 0.70
N ARG A 145 12.27 5.18 1.28
CA ARG A 145 12.55 5.26 2.71
C ARG A 145 11.28 5.06 3.55
N ALA A 146 10.19 5.72 3.18
CA ALA A 146 8.92 5.59 3.90
C ALA A 146 8.38 4.16 3.86
N TYR A 147 8.48 3.47 2.71
CA TYR A 147 8.05 2.07 2.59
C TYR A 147 8.81 1.18 3.57
N LEU A 148 10.14 1.23 3.57
CA LEU A 148 10.95 0.37 4.41
C LEU A 148 10.79 0.69 5.90
N ARG A 149 10.68 1.97 6.26
CA ARG A 149 10.46 2.37 7.65
C ARG A 149 9.10 1.93 8.19
N SER A 150 8.05 2.05 7.37
CA SER A 150 6.69 1.66 7.79
C SER A 150 6.56 0.15 8.06
N VAL A 151 7.28 -0.68 7.30
CA VAL A 151 7.21 -2.14 7.43
C VAL A 151 7.88 -2.66 8.69
N ARG A 152 8.91 -1.99 9.22
CA ARG A 152 9.62 -2.42 10.45
C ARG A 152 8.68 -2.66 11.62
N ASP A 153 7.65 -1.82 11.74
CA ASP A 153 6.69 -1.87 12.84
C ASP A 153 5.32 -2.45 12.41
N ALA A 154 5.27 -3.10 11.25
CA ALA A 154 4.00 -3.60 10.71
C ALA A 154 3.31 -4.62 11.61
N LYS A 155 4.09 -5.45 12.34
CA LYS A 155 3.59 -6.53 13.22
C LYS A 155 2.61 -7.46 12.51
N LEU A 156 2.94 -7.79 11.26
CA LEU A 156 2.27 -8.77 10.40
C LEU A 156 3.24 -9.90 10.08
N GLU A 157 2.75 -11.07 9.75
CA GLU A 157 3.61 -12.21 9.40
C GLU A 157 4.31 -12.01 8.05
N ASN A 158 3.59 -11.45 7.07
CA ASN A 158 4.14 -11.16 5.75
C ASN A 158 3.63 -9.82 5.22
N VAL A 159 4.54 -8.99 4.78
CA VAL A 159 4.26 -7.72 4.07
C VAL A 159 5.00 -7.74 2.75
N ARG A 160 4.27 -7.47 1.66
CA ARG A 160 4.83 -7.46 0.31
C ARG A 160 4.66 -6.08 -0.32
N LEU A 161 5.73 -5.55 -0.87
CA LEU A 161 5.71 -4.34 -1.70
C LEU A 161 5.70 -4.78 -3.16
N CYS A 162 4.54 -4.67 -3.80
CA CYS A 162 4.31 -5.12 -5.16
C CYS A 162 4.48 -3.97 -6.16
N LEU A 163 5.50 -4.07 -6.98
CA LEU A 163 5.94 -3.04 -7.92
C LEU A 163 5.79 -3.49 -9.37
N ARG A 164 5.66 -2.54 -10.29
CA ARG A 164 5.60 -2.78 -11.73
C ARG A 164 6.69 -2.06 -12.51
N ASP A 165 6.92 -0.80 -12.20
CA ASP A 165 7.74 0.10 -12.99
C ASP A 165 9.22 0.02 -12.59
N ALA A 166 10.10 -0.18 -13.58
CA ALA A 166 11.52 -0.36 -13.35
C ALA A 166 12.18 0.76 -12.52
N PRO A 167 11.92 2.06 -12.74
CA PRO A 167 12.51 3.12 -11.92
C PRO A 167 12.13 3.02 -10.43
N VAL A 168 10.89 2.60 -10.13
CA VAL A 168 10.44 2.41 -8.75
C VAL A 168 11.14 1.19 -8.13
N VAL A 169 11.24 0.11 -8.88
CA VAL A 169 11.97 -1.11 -8.45
C VAL A 169 13.42 -0.76 -8.11
N GLU A 170 14.11 -0.05 -9.00
CA GLU A 170 15.51 0.34 -8.80
C GLU A 170 15.68 1.20 -7.53
N ALA A 171 14.81 2.19 -7.32
CA ALA A 171 14.87 3.06 -6.15
C ALA A 171 14.65 2.29 -4.84
N VAL A 172 13.67 1.38 -4.82
CA VAL A 172 13.38 0.54 -3.65
C VAL A 172 14.52 -0.42 -3.36
N LEU A 173 15.07 -1.09 -4.37
CA LEU A 173 16.21 -2.00 -4.18
C LEU A 173 17.47 -1.28 -3.72
N ALA A 174 17.71 -0.05 -4.20
CA ALA A 174 18.81 0.80 -3.71
C ALA A 174 18.64 1.12 -2.23
N GLU A 175 17.42 1.39 -1.77
CA GLU A 175 17.14 1.64 -0.34
C GLU A 175 17.32 0.38 0.50
N VAL A 176 16.84 -0.77 0.03
CA VAL A 176 17.08 -2.08 0.67
C VAL A 176 18.58 -2.33 0.87
N ALA A 177 19.39 -2.08 -0.16
CA ALA A 177 20.84 -2.26 -0.09
C ALA A 177 21.51 -1.31 0.90
N ARG A 178 21.02 -0.07 1.04
CA ARG A 178 21.52 0.88 2.04
C ARG A 178 21.24 0.42 3.47
N GLN A 179 20.05 -0.09 3.72
CA GLN A 179 19.67 -0.53 5.07
C GLN A 179 20.31 -1.85 5.48
N GLY A 180 20.65 -2.70 4.53
CA GLY A 180 21.39 -3.95 4.80
C GLY A 180 22.88 -3.77 5.11
N LYS A 181 23.39 -2.54 5.00
CA LYS A 181 24.79 -2.19 5.32
C LYS A 181 24.92 -1.41 6.64
N ALA A 182 23.83 -1.17 7.33
CA ALA A 182 23.82 -0.40 8.59
C ALA A 182 23.81 -1.32 9.81
#